data_e8cfc4ac2f355d7fd64b22284d028bdc
#
_entry.id   e8cfc4ac2f355d7fd64b22284d028bdc
#
_cell.length_a   1.000
_cell.length_b   1.000
_cell.length_c   1.000
_cell.angle_alpha   90.00
_cell.angle_beta   90.00
_cell.angle_gamma   90.00
#
_symmetry.space_group_name_H-M   'P 1'
#
loop_
_entity.id
_entity.type
_entity.pdbx_description
1 polymer ?
#
loop_
_entity_poly.entity_id
_entity_poly.type
_entity_poly.pdbx_seq_one_letter_code
_entity_poly.pdbx_strand_id
1 'polypeptide(L)'
;MLQIGYGDDESVADRVDRVAALVREQRGHDLVVLPELWAPGGFAYETWESRADTPHGAVATAMGSAARDAGVTLHAGSIVETSSDGSTGPEGKDLWNTSLVFAPDGALQATYRKIHRFGFGEGEPRLMEAGEQIVTTELPDGSGGTVTAGLSTCYDLRFPELYRAQLDAGAKVFVIPAAWPRRRVTHWTLLAHARAIENQCVVIACNTAGTHSRTEMGGHSQVVLPTGEAVAVAGLGEQVLSVDVDLSVVDSWRADFPVLADRRLPDRAH
;
A
#
# COMPACT_ATOMS: atom_id res chain seq x y z
N MET A 1 2.58 -7.66 7.83
CA MET A 1 2.30 -7.68 6.37
C MET A 1 1.90 -9.08 5.93
N LEU A 2 0.91 -9.18 5.07
CA LEU A 2 0.53 -10.45 4.44
C LEU A 2 0.96 -10.38 2.96
N GLN A 3 2.10 -10.99 2.64
CA GLN A 3 2.57 -11.14 1.26
C GLN A 3 1.74 -12.24 0.59
N ILE A 4 0.65 -11.84 -0.06
CA ILE A 4 -0.30 -12.77 -0.68
C ILE A 4 0.25 -13.31 -1.99
N GLY A 5 0.22 -14.65 -2.14
CA GLY A 5 0.49 -15.36 -3.38
C GLY A 5 -0.80 -15.85 -4.02
N TYR A 6 -0.96 -15.68 -5.32
CA TYR A 6 -2.11 -16.19 -6.06
C TYR A 6 -1.76 -16.50 -7.52
N GLY A 7 -2.55 -17.37 -8.12
CA GLY A 7 -2.49 -17.74 -9.52
C GLY A 7 -3.79 -17.38 -10.27
N ASP A 8 -3.82 -17.73 -11.55
CA ASP A 8 -4.98 -17.47 -12.42
C ASP A 8 -6.11 -18.49 -12.23
N ASP A 9 -5.85 -19.59 -11.53
CA ASP A 9 -6.79 -20.69 -11.20
C ASP A 9 -7.63 -20.41 -9.95
N GLU A 10 -7.26 -19.44 -9.10
CA GLU A 10 -8.00 -19.06 -7.92
C GLU A 10 -9.07 -18.02 -8.26
N SER A 11 -10.34 -18.30 -7.93
CA SER A 11 -11.40 -17.31 -8.13
C SER A 11 -11.24 -16.09 -7.22
N VAL A 12 -11.80 -14.93 -7.63
CA VAL A 12 -11.77 -13.72 -6.79
C VAL A 12 -12.46 -13.95 -5.47
N ALA A 13 -13.61 -14.65 -5.45
CA ALA A 13 -14.38 -14.92 -4.23
C ALA A 13 -13.59 -15.81 -3.26
N ASP A 14 -13.02 -16.92 -3.73
CA ASP A 14 -12.22 -17.83 -2.88
C ASP A 14 -10.99 -17.10 -2.32
N ARG A 15 -10.35 -16.25 -3.13
CA ARG A 15 -9.21 -15.43 -2.70
C ARG A 15 -9.61 -14.43 -1.62
N VAL A 16 -10.73 -13.74 -1.78
CA VAL A 16 -11.24 -12.78 -0.79
C VAL A 16 -11.53 -13.50 0.53
N ASP A 17 -12.19 -14.66 0.50
CA ASP A 17 -12.50 -15.45 1.69
C ASP A 17 -11.24 -15.94 2.39
N ARG A 18 -10.26 -16.44 1.64
CA ARG A 18 -8.95 -16.88 2.15
C ARG A 18 -8.18 -15.73 2.80
N VAL A 19 -8.09 -14.60 2.12
CA VAL A 19 -7.37 -13.44 2.65
C VAL A 19 -8.07 -12.85 3.88
N ALA A 20 -9.42 -12.82 3.89
CA ALA A 20 -10.18 -12.44 5.08
C ALA A 20 -9.89 -13.34 6.28
N ALA A 21 -9.76 -14.67 6.05
CA ALA A 21 -9.35 -15.61 7.10
C ALA A 21 -7.93 -15.30 7.60
N LEU A 22 -6.97 -15.08 6.71
CA LEU A 22 -5.60 -14.69 7.08
C LEU A 22 -5.54 -13.40 7.89
N VAL A 23 -6.37 -12.39 7.57
CA VAL A 23 -6.47 -11.15 8.35
C VAL A 23 -7.01 -11.44 9.75
N ARG A 24 -8.06 -12.27 9.89
CA ARG A 24 -8.62 -12.65 11.20
C ARG A 24 -7.63 -13.34 12.12
N GLU A 25 -6.65 -14.04 11.56
CA GLU A 25 -5.57 -14.70 12.33
C GLU A 25 -4.57 -13.69 12.91
N GLN A 26 -4.59 -12.41 12.47
CA GLN A 26 -3.63 -11.39 12.89
C GLN A 26 -4.03 -10.65 14.18
N ARG A 27 -4.79 -11.25 15.06
CA ARG A 27 -5.13 -10.65 16.37
C ARG A 27 -3.88 -10.33 17.17
N GLY A 28 -3.90 -9.17 17.82
CA GLY A 28 -2.80 -8.71 18.65
C GLY A 28 -1.73 -7.92 17.90
N HIS A 29 -1.89 -7.69 16.59
CA HIS A 29 -1.09 -6.74 15.83
C HIS A 29 -1.79 -5.38 15.76
N ASP A 30 -1.02 -4.29 15.71
CA ASP A 30 -1.56 -2.93 15.57
C ASP A 30 -1.96 -2.63 14.14
N LEU A 31 -1.16 -3.10 13.16
CA LEU A 31 -1.35 -2.86 11.74
C LEU A 31 -1.14 -4.13 10.91
N VAL A 32 -2.08 -4.39 10.03
CA VAL A 32 -1.96 -5.41 8.96
C VAL A 32 -1.94 -4.70 7.61
N VAL A 33 -1.05 -5.11 6.69
CA VAL A 33 -0.95 -4.54 5.35
C VAL A 33 -1.04 -5.65 4.31
N LEU A 34 -1.97 -5.49 3.35
CA LEU A 34 -2.15 -6.32 2.16
C LEU A 34 -1.53 -5.65 0.93
N PRO A 35 -1.19 -6.41 -0.13
CA PRO A 35 -0.58 -5.85 -1.33
C PRO A 35 -1.60 -5.17 -2.27
N GLU A 36 -1.09 -4.55 -3.35
CA GLU A 36 -1.89 -3.88 -4.39
C GLU A 36 -2.70 -4.89 -5.21
N LEU A 37 -3.96 -4.55 -5.53
CA LEU A 37 -4.85 -5.26 -6.47
C LEU A 37 -4.86 -6.79 -6.30
N TRP A 38 -4.64 -7.27 -5.08
CA TRP A 38 -4.57 -8.70 -4.81
C TRP A 38 -5.88 -9.42 -5.12
N ALA A 39 -7.03 -8.78 -4.93
CA ALA A 39 -8.34 -9.36 -5.20
C ALA A 39 -8.62 -9.47 -6.71
N PRO A 40 -8.58 -8.39 -7.51
CA PRO A 40 -8.87 -8.48 -8.96
C PRO A 40 -7.69 -9.06 -9.77
N GLY A 41 -6.47 -9.02 -9.25
CA GLY A 41 -5.23 -9.40 -9.95
C GLY A 41 -4.50 -8.21 -10.55
N GLY A 42 -3.25 -7.96 -10.08
CA GLY A 42 -2.47 -6.75 -10.41
C GLY A 42 -2.11 -6.54 -11.88
N PHE A 43 -2.18 -7.60 -12.71
CA PHE A 43 -1.90 -7.55 -14.16
C PHE A 43 -3.02 -8.16 -15.00
N ALA A 44 -4.20 -8.41 -14.40
CA ALA A 44 -5.35 -8.99 -15.09
C ALA A 44 -6.18 -7.92 -15.84
N TYR A 45 -5.53 -7.11 -16.65
CA TYR A 45 -6.08 -5.93 -17.33
C TYR A 45 -7.42 -6.17 -18.04
N GLU A 46 -7.55 -7.35 -18.69
CA GLU A 46 -8.75 -7.71 -19.46
C GLU A 46 -10.01 -7.94 -18.59
N THR A 47 -9.81 -8.14 -17.29
CA THR A 47 -10.89 -8.44 -16.34
C THR A 47 -11.12 -7.35 -15.29
N TRP A 48 -10.34 -6.28 -15.30
CA TRP A 48 -10.46 -5.22 -14.30
C TRP A 48 -11.83 -4.57 -14.27
N GLU A 49 -12.41 -4.25 -15.44
CA GLU A 49 -13.74 -3.66 -15.52
C GLU A 49 -14.80 -4.58 -14.89
N SER A 50 -14.78 -5.87 -15.22
CA SER A 50 -15.74 -6.84 -14.66
C SER A 50 -15.49 -7.23 -13.20
N ARG A 51 -14.33 -6.89 -12.66
CA ARG A 51 -13.91 -7.12 -11.27
C ARG A 51 -13.83 -5.84 -10.46
N ALA A 52 -14.27 -4.73 -11.04
CA ALA A 52 -14.32 -3.46 -10.36
C ALA A 52 -15.33 -3.49 -9.21
N ASP A 53 -15.01 -2.80 -8.14
CA ASP A 53 -15.82 -2.73 -6.93
C ASP A 53 -15.85 -1.29 -6.42
N THR A 54 -16.67 -0.99 -5.45
CA THR A 54 -16.69 0.32 -4.80
C THR A 54 -15.96 0.26 -3.46
N PRO A 55 -15.57 1.40 -2.87
CA PRO A 55 -15.00 1.44 -1.51
C PRO A 55 -15.93 0.90 -0.41
N HIS A 56 -17.18 0.58 -0.77
CA HIS A 56 -18.20 -0.03 0.10
C HIS A 56 -18.74 -1.35 -0.44
N GLY A 57 -18.13 -1.91 -1.48
CA GLY A 57 -18.56 -3.14 -2.13
C GLY A 57 -18.14 -4.41 -1.40
N ALA A 58 -18.14 -5.52 -2.11
CA ALA A 58 -17.96 -6.85 -1.52
C ALA A 58 -16.56 -7.03 -0.88
N VAL A 59 -15.49 -6.61 -1.58
CA VAL A 59 -14.11 -6.71 -1.07
C VAL A 59 -13.95 -5.83 0.16
N ALA A 60 -14.41 -4.58 0.11
CA ALA A 60 -14.35 -3.65 1.22
C ALA A 60 -15.13 -4.17 2.45
N THR A 61 -16.33 -4.73 2.24
CA THR A 61 -17.15 -5.31 3.30
C THR A 61 -16.46 -6.50 3.96
N ALA A 62 -15.87 -7.40 3.18
CA ALA A 62 -15.15 -8.57 3.71
C ALA A 62 -13.92 -8.12 4.52
N MET A 63 -13.15 -7.16 4.02
CA MET A 63 -11.94 -6.66 4.69
C MET A 63 -12.26 -5.86 5.95
N GLY A 64 -13.26 -4.98 5.93
CA GLY A 64 -13.70 -4.25 7.12
C GLY A 64 -14.22 -5.21 8.21
N SER A 65 -14.98 -6.26 7.83
CA SER A 65 -15.39 -7.30 8.77
C SER A 65 -14.20 -8.05 9.37
N ALA A 66 -13.20 -8.42 8.53
CA ALA A 66 -12.01 -9.12 9.00
C ALA A 66 -11.16 -8.24 9.92
N ALA A 67 -11.01 -6.94 9.61
CA ALA A 67 -10.33 -5.96 10.46
C ALA A 67 -10.99 -5.88 11.86
N ARG A 68 -12.31 -5.73 11.89
CA ARG A 68 -13.08 -5.72 13.15
C ARG A 68 -12.96 -7.03 13.92
N ASP A 69 -13.07 -8.18 13.25
CA ASP A 69 -12.99 -9.49 13.89
C ASP A 69 -11.61 -9.72 14.52
N ALA A 70 -10.54 -9.21 13.89
CA ALA A 70 -9.17 -9.26 14.39
C ALA A 70 -8.86 -8.15 15.41
N GLY A 71 -9.58 -7.02 15.37
CA GLY A 71 -9.30 -5.84 16.19
C GLY A 71 -8.03 -5.10 15.75
N VAL A 72 -7.74 -5.04 14.43
CA VAL A 72 -6.52 -4.48 13.86
C VAL A 72 -6.83 -3.30 12.93
N THR A 73 -5.94 -2.32 12.84
CA THR A 73 -5.94 -1.41 11.69
C THR A 73 -5.51 -2.19 10.45
N LEU A 74 -6.28 -2.13 9.38
CA LEU A 74 -6.01 -2.88 8.15
C LEU A 74 -5.83 -1.94 6.97
N HIS A 75 -4.61 -1.87 6.41
CA HIS A 75 -4.42 -1.42 5.04
C HIS A 75 -4.73 -2.58 4.11
N ALA A 76 -5.92 -2.60 3.53
CA ALA A 76 -6.46 -3.72 2.77
C ALA A 76 -5.88 -3.86 1.35
N GLY A 77 -4.71 -3.24 1.09
CA GLY A 77 -4.18 -3.13 -0.27
C GLY A 77 -5.05 -2.22 -1.12
N SER A 78 -5.23 -2.57 -2.39
CA SER A 78 -6.08 -1.77 -3.27
C SER A 78 -7.06 -2.60 -4.10
N ILE A 79 -8.10 -1.95 -4.56
CA ILE A 79 -9.13 -2.47 -5.46
C ILE A 79 -9.06 -1.75 -6.81
N VAL A 80 -9.65 -2.32 -7.85
CA VAL A 80 -10.11 -1.57 -9.02
C VAL A 80 -11.42 -0.90 -8.59
N GLU A 81 -11.35 0.39 -8.28
CA GLU A 81 -12.53 1.16 -7.90
C GLU A 81 -13.33 1.55 -9.15
N THR A 82 -14.65 1.42 -9.08
CA THR A 82 -15.59 2.07 -10.00
C THR A 82 -16.45 3.07 -9.24
N SER A 83 -16.89 4.11 -9.95
CA SER A 83 -17.80 5.09 -9.37
C SER A 83 -19.18 4.47 -9.11
N SER A 84 -19.74 4.72 -7.93
CA SER A 84 -21.09 4.26 -7.57
C SER A 84 -22.21 5.02 -8.26
N ASP A 85 -21.94 6.22 -8.79
CA ASP A 85 -22.90 7.11 -9.44
C ASP A 85 -22.69 7.21 -10.96
N GLY A 86 -21.76 6.43 -11.52
CA GLY A 86 -21.42 6.45 -12.95
C GLY A 86 -20.62 7.67 -13.38
N SER A 87 -20.05 8.44 -12.42
CA SER A 87 -19.19 9.57 -12.75
C SER A 87 -17.86 9.09 -13.34
N THR A 88 -17.27 9.92 -14.18
CA THR A 88 -15.93 9.71 -14.75
C THR A 88 -14.97 10.76 -14.24
N GLY A 89 -13.68 10.43 -14.22
CA GLY A 89 -12.64 11.39 -13.91
C GLY A 89 -12.30 12.34 -15.08
N PRO A 90 -11.28 13.20 -14.90
CA PRO A 90 -10.90 14.22 -15.89
C PRO A 90 -10.52 13.69 -17.28
N GLU A 91 -10.02 12.46 -17.36
CA GLU A 91 -9.67 11.82 -18.65
C GLU A 91 -10.84 11.02 -19.26
N GLY A 92 -12.02 11.06 -18.64
CA GLY A 92 -13.24 10.39 -19.11
C GLY A 92 -13.32 8.90 -18.77
N LYS A 93 -12.50 8.42 -17.83
CA LYS A 93 -12.50 7.03 -17.35
C LYS A 93 -13.27 6.94 -16.03
N ASP A 94 -13.77 5.76 -15.70
CA ASP A 94 -14.59 5.48 -14.53
C ASP A 94 -13.96 4.47 -13.55
N LEU A 95 -12.69 4.13 -13.78
CA LEU A 95 -11.93 3.23 -12.93
C LEU A 95 -10.74 3.94 -12.26
N TRP A 96 -10.42 3.54 -11.04
CA TRP A 96 -9.22 3.96 -10.28
C TRP A 96 -8.57 2.76 -9.58
N ASN A 97 -7.27 2.86 -9.32
CA ASN A 97 -6.58 1.96 -8.41
C ASN A 97 -6.61 2.61 -7.02
N THR A 98 -7.43 2.06 -6.12
CA THR A 98 -7.76 2.71 -4.84
C THR A 98 -7.41 1.84 -3.66
N SER A 99 -6.50 2.31 -2.82
CA SER A 99 -6.15 1.73 -1.52
C SER A 99 -7.23 2.03 -0.49
N LEU A 100 -7.50 1.04 0.38
CA LEU A 100 -8.48 1.14 1.46
C LEU A 100 -7.81 0.89 2.81
N VAL A 101 -8.10 1.76 3.78
CA VAL A 101 -7.64 1.60 5.16
C VAL A 101 -8.85 1.50 6.09
N PHE A 102 -8.89 0.46 6.91
CA PHE A 102 -9.94 0.23 7.90
C PHE A 102 -9.42 0.40 9.32
N ALA A 103 -10.21 1.03 10.17
CA ALA A 103 -9.98 1.09 11.61
C ALA A 103 -10.25 -0.27 12.28
N PRO A 104 -9.81 -0.47 13.54
CA PRO A 104 -10.04 -1.73 14.26
C PRO A 104 -11.51 -2.08 14.52
N ASP A 105 -12.43 -1.14 14.37
CA ASP A 105 -13.89 -1.39 14.43
C ASP A 105 -14.48 -1.79 13.07
N GLY A 106 -13.65 -1.85 12.03
CA GLY A 106 -14.04 -2.19 10.67
C GLY A 106 -14.57 -1.01 9.84
N ALA A 107 -14.59 0.21 10.39
CA ALA A 107 -14.97 1.40 9.63
C ALA A 107 -13.90 1.76 8.60
N LEU A 108 -14.32 2.18 7.40
CA LEU A 108 -13.41 2.72 6.39
C LEU A 108 -12.85 4.05 6.88
N GLN A 109 -11.55 4.08 7.17
CA GLN A 109 -10.85 5.22 7.76
C GLN A 109 -10.26 6.14 6.70
N ALA A 110 -9.68 5.58 5.64
CA ALA A 110 -9.09 6.36 4.56
C ALA A 110 -9.14 5.61 3.22
N THR A 111 -9.16 6.36 2.13
CA THR A 111 -8.99 5.88 0.78
C THR A 111 -7.90 6.68 0.08
N TYR A 112 -7.11 6.02 -0.77
CA TYR A 112 -6.09 6.69 -1.59
C TYR A 112 -6.18 6.20 -3.02
N ARG A 113 -6.52 7.06 -3.96
CA ARG A 113 -6.44 6.81 -5.41
C ARG A 113 -5.01 7.01 -5.86
N LYS A 114 -4.42 5.98 -6.46
CA LYS A 114 -3.04 5.98 -6.95
C LYS A 114 -2.78 7.12 -7.92
N ILE A 115 -1.76 7.94 -7.64
CA ILE A 115 -1.41 9.11 -8.45
C ILE A 115 -0.65 8.68 -9.72
N HIS A 116 0.40 7.85 -9.57
CA HIS A 116 1.25 7.47 -10.69
C HIS A 116 0.84 6.09 -11.22
N ARG A 117 0.18 6.08 -12.36
CA ARG A 117 -0.34 4.87 -13.03
C ARG A 117 0.78 4.13 -13.74
N PHE A 118 0.84 2.81 -13.55
CA PHE A 118 1.82 1.96 -14.22
C PHE A 118 1.35 1.52 -15.61
N GLY A 119 2.20 1.80 -16.63
CA GLY A 119 1.98 1.42 -18.02
C GLY A 119 2.54 2.49 -18.96
N PHE A 120 2.92 2.09 -20.15
CA PHE A 120 3.49 2.99 -21.17
C PHE A 120 2.51 3.08 -22.35
N GLY A 121 1.36 3.72 -22.12
CA GLY A 121 0.24 3.75 -23.09
C GLY A 121 -0.69 2.52 -23.00
N GLU A 122 -0.38 1.57 -22.13
CA GLU A 122 -1.17 0.37 -21.82
C GLU A 122 -1.40 0.27 -20.31
N GLY A 123 -2.16 -0.73 -19.85
CA GLY A 123 -2.41 -0.97 -18.43
C GLY A 123 -3.19 0.16 -17.76
N GLU A 124 -2.75 0.59 -16.58
CA GLU A 124 -3.47 1.61 -15.78
C GLU A 124 -3.68 2.93 -16.55
N PRO A 125 -2.69 3.52 -17.27
CA PRO A 125 -2.93 4.78 -17.99
C PRO A 125 -4.02 4.70 -19.05
N ARG A 126 -4.25 3.52 -19.63
CA ARG A 126 -5.31 3.29 -20.60
C ARG A 126 -6.67 3.09 -19.96
N LEU A 127 -6.75 2.41 -18.83
CA LEU A 127 -7.99 1.90 -18.24
C LEU A 127 -8.48 2.73 -17.05
N MET A 128 -7.59 3.40 -16.34
CA MET A 128 -7.89 4.06 -15.07
C MET A 128 -7.56 5.54 -15.09
N GLU A 129 -8.27 6.30 -14.28
CA GLU A 129 -7.92 7.67 -13.91
C GLU A 129 -6.75 7.72 -12.95
N ALA A 130 -6.04 8.84 -12.91
CA ALA A 130 -5.07 9.14 -11.87
C ALA A 130 -5.77 9.68 -10.62
N GLY A 131 -5.19 9.40 -9.45
CA GLY A 131 -5.48 10.16 -8.24
C GLY A 131 -4.83 11.55 -8.31
N GLU A 132 -5.39 12.51 -7.58
CA GLU A 132 -4.92 13.89 -7.56
C GLU A 132 -4.50 14.37 -6.16
N GLN A 133 -4.81 13.57 -5.13
CA GLN A 133 -4.64 13.99 -3.75
C GLN A 133 -3.55 13.20 -3.04
N ILE A 134 -2.72 13.91 -2.30
CA ILE A 134 -1.84 13.32 -1.29
C ILE A 134 -2.72 12.97 -0.10
N VAL A 135 -2.59 11.74 0.38
CA VAL A 135 -3.38 11.24 1.52
C VAL A 135 -2.45 10.77 2.62
N THR A 136 -2.71 11.26 3.82
CA THR A 136 -2.16 10.73 5.07
C THR A 136 -3.29 10.18 5.94
N THR A 137 -2.97 9.26 6.84
CA THR A 137 -3.90 8.69 7.81
C THR A 137 -3.19 8.44 9.13
N GLU A 138 -3.95 8.32 10.20
CA GLU A 138 -3.39 7.99 11.51
C GLU A 138 -3.34 6.48 11.70
N LEU A 139 -2.18 5.96 12.10
CA LEU A 139 -1.98 4.56 12.46
C LEU A 139 -1.66 4.45 13.96
N PRO A 140 -1.99 3.33 14.62
CA PRO A 140 -1.57 3.09 15.99
C PRO A 140 -0.03 3.14 16.12
N ASP A 141 0.46 3.75 17.21
CA ASP A 141 1.89 3.83 17.49
C ASP A 141 2.39 2.77 18.49
N GLY A 142 1.49 1.85 18.91
CA GLY A 142 1.77 0.80 19.88
C GLY A 142 1.80 1.27 21.33
N SER A 143 1.78 2.58 21.60
CA SER A 143 1.77 3.16 22.95
C SER A 143 0.37 3.62 23.44
N GLY A 144 -0.63 3.45 22.59
CA GLY A 144 -1.98 3.97 22.79
C GLY A 144 -2.23 5.34 22.16
N GLY A 145 -1.24 5.87 21.43
CA GLY A 145 -1.32 7.05 20.58
C GLY A 145 -1.40 6.69 19.10
N THR A 146 -1.15 7.69 18.25
CA THR A 146 -1.14 7.53 16.80
C THR A 146 0.10 8.17 16.15
N VAL A 147 0.42 7.71 14.94
CA VAL A 147 1.46 8.26 14.08
C VAL A 147 0.88 8.54 12.70
N THR A 148 1.23 9.69 12.13
CA THR A 148 0.82 10.03 10.76
C THR A 148 1.56 9.17 9.75
N ALA A 149 0.81 8.49 8.88
CA ALA A 149 1.32 7.67 7.79
C ALA A 149 0.92 8.21 6.42
N GLY A 150 1.87 8.28 5.49
CA GLY A 150 1.62 8.58 4.09
C GLY A 150 1.22 7.32 3.30
N LEU A 151 0.17 7.43 2.49
CA LEU A 151 -0.32 6.35 1.64
C LEU A 151 0.20 6.51 0.21
N SER A 152 0.74 5.43 -0.34
CA SER A 152 1.20 5.38 -1.73
C SER A 152 1.04 3.95 -2.26
N THR A 153 1.06 3.75 -3.57
CA THR A 153 0.81 2.43 -4.16
C THR A 153 1.81 2.12 -5.27
N CYS A 154 2.61 1.06 -5.08
CA CYS A 154 3.43 0.42 -6.11
C CYS A 154 4.28 1.40 -6.94
N TYR A 155 3.81 1.79 -8.13
CA TYR A 155 4.55 2.65 -9.06
C TYR A 155 4.88 4.03 -8.48
N ASP A 156 4.06 4.51 -7.53
CA ASP A 156 4.32 5.74 -6.76
C ASP A 156 5.71 5.72 -6.11
N LEU A 157 6.22 4.54 -5.75
CA LEU A 157 7.54 4.37 -5.15
C LEU A 157 8.67 4.99 -5.99
N ARG A 158 8.49 5.19 -7.29
CA ARG A 158 9.49 5.78 -8.19
C ARG A 158 9.56 7.30 -8.12
N PHE A 159 8.58 7.95 -7.52
CA PHE A 159 8.40 9.40 -7.55
C PHE A 159 8.67 10.01 -6.17
N PRO A 160 9.90 10.50 -5.92
CA PRO A 160 10.29 11.02 -4.61
C PRO A 160 9.47 12.23 -4.17
N GLU A 161 8.90 12.97 -5.11
CA GLU A 161 8.10 14.17 -4.86
C GLU A 161 6.88 13.85 -3.97
N LEU A 162 6.20 12.71 -4.21
CA LEU A 162 5.06 12.28 -3.40
C LEU A 162 5.47 12.07 -1.94
N TYR A 163 6.58 11.37 -1.71
CA TYR A 163 7.06 11.07 -0.35
C TYR A 163 7.54 12.32 0.36
N ARG A 164 8.12 13.27 -0.38
CA ARG A 164 8.53 14.55 0.18
C ARG A 164 7.31 15.38 0.60
N ALA A 165 6.27 15.41 -0.20
CA ALA A 165 5.03 16.09 0.12
C ALA A 165 4.29 15.43 1.30
N GLN A 166 4.30 14.10 1.40
CA GLN A 166 3.76 13.38 2.56
C GLN A 166 4.57 13.65 3.83
N LEU A 167 5.92 13.73 3.74
CA LEU A 167 6.78 14.15 4.84
C LEU A 167 6.39 15.53 5.35
N ASP A 168 6.17 16.49 4.43
CA ASP A 168 5.78 17.86 4.77
C ASP A 168 4.36 17.94 5.36
N ALA A 169 3.50 16.97 5.02
CA ALA A 169 2.20 16.73 5.68
C ALA A 169 2.30 16.00 7.04
N GLY A 170 3.52 15.78 7.56
CA GLY A 170 3.76 15.21 8.88
C GLY A 170 3.98 13.69 8.93
N ALA A 171 4.06 13.01 7.79
CA ALA A 171 4.25 11.56 7.79
C ALA A 171 5.59 11.17 8.44
N LYS A 172 5.52 10.15 9.31
CA LYS A 172 6.65 9.45 9.91
C LYS A 172 6.77 8.00 9.43
N VAL A 173 5.70 7.49 8.81
CA VAL A 173 5.60 6.14 8.25
C VAL A 173 5.11 6.27 6.81
N PHE A 174 5.64 5.46 5.88
CA PHE A 174 5.09 5.28 4.55
C PHE A 174 4.58 3.84 4.40
N VAL A 175 3.32 3.67 4.00
CA VAL A 175 2.72 2.37 3.73
C VAL A 175 2.55 2.21 2.21
N ILE A 176 3.15 1.14 1.67
CA ILE A 176 3.32 0.96 0.22
C ILE A 176 2.89 -0.45 -0.19
N PRO A 177 1.59 -0.71 -0.46
CA PRO A 177 1.18 -1.94 -1.12
C PRO A 177 1.65 -1.96 -2.58
N ALA A 178 1.99 -3.14 -3.09
CA ALA A 178 2.45 -3.29 -4.47
C ALA A 178 2.08 -4.64 -5.10
N ALA A 179 1.99 -4.64 -6.43
CA ALA A 179 2.07 -5.80 -7.30
C ALA A 179 3.34 -5.65 -8.16
N TRP A 180 4.50 -5.77 -7.52
CA TRP A 180 5.78 -5.47 -8.16
C TRP A 180 6.43 -6.72 -8.75
N PRO A 181 6.69 -6.77 -10.07
CA PRO A 181 7.22 -7.96 -10.74
C PRO A 181 8.67 -8.27 -10.35
N ARG A 182 8.98 -9.58 -10.32
CA ARG A 182 10.31 -10.09 -10.01
C ARG A 182 11.44 -9.48 -10.86
N ARG A 183 11.18 -9.25 -12.14
CA ARG A 183 12.18 -8.65 -13.06
C ARG A 183 12.69 -7.27 -12.64
N ARG A 184 12.01 -6.62 -11.71
CA ARG A 184 12.36 -5.30 -11.17
C ARG A 184 12.46 -5.27 -9.64
N VAL A 185 12.64 -6.44 -8.99
CA VAL A 185 12.70 -6.53 -7.53
C VAL A 185 13.85 -5.73 -6.93
N THR A 186 14.99 -5.62 -7.64
CA THR A 186 16.10 -4.76 -7.21
C THR A 186 15.67 -3.30 -7.05
N HIS A 187 14.84 -2.78 -7.99
CA HIS A 187 14.30 -1.42 -7.86
C HIS A 187 13.35 -1.30 -6.66
N TRP A 188 12.51 -2.32 -6.42
CA TRP A 188 11.62 -2.39 -5.27
C TRP A 188 12.38 -2.22 -3.97
N THR A 189 13.42 -3.03 -3.77
CA THR A 189 14.24 -2.99 -2.58
C THR A 189 14.96 -1.65 -2.44
N LEU A 190 15.72 -1.23 -3.45
CA LEU A 190 16.51 -0.01 -3.38
C LEU A 190 15.66 1.26 -3.17
N LEU A 191 14.52 1.35 -3.85
CA LEU A 191 13.67 2.53 -3.72
C LEU A 191 12.99 2.60 -2.35
N ALA A 192 12.57 1.47 -1.75
CA ALA A 192 12.03 1.46 -0.40
C ALA A 192 13.06 1.97 0.62
N HIS A 193 14.33 1.51 0.52
CA HIS A 193 15.42 2.02 1.34
C HIS A 193 15.67 3.52 1.09
N ALA A 194 15.67 3.95 -0.17
CA ALA A 194 15.85 5.37 -0.50
C ALA A 194 14.77 6.25 0.15
N ARG A 195 13.48 5.83 0.07
CA ARG A 195 12.38 6.57 0.71
C ARG A 195 12.52 6.64 2.22
N ALA A 196 12.98 5.56 2.87
CA ALA A 196 13.22 5.56 4.30
C ALA A 196 14.35 6.53 4.69
N ILE A 197 15.49 6.43 4.02
CA ILE A 197 16.70 7.22 4.34
C ILE A 197 16.48 8.70 4.07
N GLU A 198 16.05 9.07 2.86
CA GLU A 198 15.95 10.48 2.44
C GLU A 198 14.86 11.28 3.17
N ASN A 199 13.81 10.60 3.65
CA ASN A 199 12.72 11.22 4.39
C ASN A 199 12.82 10.97 5.91
N GLN A 200 13.78 10.17 6.34
CA GLN A 200 13.91 9.76 7.74
C GLN A 200 12.58 9.25 8.33
N CYS A 201 11.95 8.32 7.59
CA CYS A 201 10.67 7.69 7.92
C CYS A 201 10.81 6.18 7.96
N VAL A 202 9.91 5.50 8.67
CA VAL A 202 9.75 4.04 8.53
C VAL A 202 9.02 3.76 7.22
N VAL A 203 9.47 2.76 6.47
CA VAL A 203 8.79 2.26 5.25
C VAL A 203 8.26 0.86 5.50
N ILE A 204 6.94 0.68 5.30
CA ILE A 204 6.25 -0.61 5.33
C ILE A 204 5.81 -0.93 3.91
N ALA A 205 6.56 -1.79 3.22
CA ALA A 205 6.38 -2.09 1.82
C ALA A 205 5.89 -3.54 1.64
N CYS A 206 4.63 -3.73 1.24
CA CYS A 206 3.97 -5.03 1.09
C CYS A 206 3.75 -5.36 -0.39
N ASN A 207 4.40 -6.41 -0.88
CA ASN A 207 4.32 -6.85 -2.27
C ASN A 207 3.55 -8.17 -2.40
N THR A 208 3.12 -8.50 -3.62
CA THR A 208 2.53 -9.80 -3.96
C THR A 208 3.61 -10.86 -4.25
N ALA A 209 3.19 -12.13 -4.09
CA ALA A 209 3.93 -13.33 -4.49
C ALA A 209 3.18 -14.10 -5.60
N GLY A 210 3.74 -15.21 -6.04
CA GLY A 210 3.12 -16.08 -7.04
C GLY A 210 3.30 -15.61 -8.48
N THR A 211 2.51 -16.19 -9.38
CA THR A 211 2.49 -15.85 -10.80
C THR A 211 1.06 -15.74 -11.28
N HIS A 212 0.66 -14.60 -11.82
CA HIS A 212 -0.65 -14.39 -12.43
C HIS A 212 -0.52 -13.55 -13.70
N SER A 213 -1.45 -13.74 -14.66
CA SER A 213 -1.43 -13.06 -15.96
C SER A 213 -0.03 -13.10 -16.58
N ARG A 214 0.63 -14.27 -16.52
CA ARG A 214 1.99 -14.53 -17.03
C ARG A 214 3.08 -13.65 -16.43
N THR A 215 2.83 -13.01 -15.28
CA THR A 215 3.78 -12.14 -14.58
C THR A 215 4.17 -12.77 -13.25
N GLU A 216 5.45 -13.08 -13.08
CA GLU A 216 6.02 -13.53 -11.81
C GLU A 216 6.20 -12.33 -10.89
N MET A 217 5.62 -12.41 -9.68
CA MET A 217 5.71 -11.37 -8.67
C MET A 217 7.01 -11.44 -7.88
N GLY A 218 7.45 -10.27 -7.41
CA GLY A 218 8.77 -10.12 -6.79
C GLY A 218 8.83 -10.56 -5.33
N GLY A 219 7.70 -10.66 -4.62
CA GLY A 219 7.75 -10.83 -3.17
C GLY A 219 8.58 -9.73 -2.50
N HIS A 220 9.46 -10.11 -1.56
CA HIS A 220 10.36 -9.20 -0.86
C HIS A 220 9.64 -8.02 -0.20
N SER A 221 8.49 -8.31 0.43
CA SER A 221 7.87 -7.35 1.36
C SER A 221 8.88 -7.02 2.45
N GLN A 222 8.94 -5.76 2.87
CA GLN A 222 10.00 -5.33 3.78
C GLN A 222 9.56 -4.19 4.68
N VAL A 223 10.19 -4.11 5.86
CA VAL A 223 10.12 -2.96 6.75
C VAL A 223 11.51 -2.36 6.86
N VAL A 224 11.63 -1.08 6.54
CA VAL A 224 12.91 -0.35 6.53
C VAL A 224 12.83 0.82 7.51
N LEU A 225 13.79 0.91 8.41
CA LEU A 225 13.93 1.99 9.39
C LEU A 225 14.48 3.27 8.74
N PRO A 226 14.36 4.43 9.39
CA PRO A 226 14.93 5.71 8.92
C PRO A 226 16.44 5.67 8.68
N THR A 227 17.13 4.76 9.33
CA THR A 227 18.58 4.50 9.16
C THR A 227 18.92 3.81 7.84
N GLY A 228 17.92 3.25 7.15
CA GLY A 228 18.09 2.39 5.98
C GLY A 228 18.25 0.91 6.33
N GLU A 229 18.20 0.52 7.60
CA GLU A 229 18.21 -0.88 8.02
C GLU A 229 16.86 -1.55 7.69
N ALA A 230 16.90 -2.70 7.02
CA ALA A 230 15.71 -3.54 6.83
C ALA A 230 15.59 -4.50 8.03
N VAL A 231 14.61 -4.23 8.89
CA VAL A 231 14.38 -5.07 10.11
C VAL A 231 13.54 -6.30 9.83
N ALA A 232 12.86 -6.35 8.69
CA ALA A 232 12.15 -7.53 8.21
C ALA A 232 12.13 -7.55 6.68
N VAL A 233 12.39 -8.73 6.10
CA VAL A 233 12.33 -8.95 4.64
C VAL A 233 11.74 -10.33 4.37
N ALA A 234 10.69 -10.40 3.57
CA ALA A 234 10.09 -11.65 3.13
C ALA A 234 10.87 -12.28 1.97
N GLY A 235 10.64 -13.57 1.72
CA GLY A 235 11.12 -14.27 0.53
C GLY A 235 10.26 -14.03 -0.70
N LEU A 236 10.34 -14.93 -1.68
CA LEU A 236 9.56 -14.86 -2.93
C LEU A 236 8.13 -15.37 -2.79
N GLY A 237 7.88 -16.35 -1.92
CA GLY A 237 6.59 -17.02 -1.77
C GLY A 237 5.60 -16.27 -0.90
N GLU A 238 4.37 -16.79 -0.82
CA GLU A 238 3.38 -16.31 0.14
C GLU A 238 3.93 -16.44 1.57
N GLN A 239 3.76 -15.39 2.35
CA GLN A 239 4.33 -15.32 3.70
C GLN A 239 3.62 -14.31 4.57
N VAL A 240 3.40 -14.64 5.83
CA VAL A 240 3.09 -13.69 6.89
C VAL A 240 4.41 -13.16 7.44
N LEU A 241 4.61 -11.85 7.38
CA LEU A 241 5.80 -11.18 7.90
C LEU A 241 5.39 -10.30 9.08
N SER A 242 5.74 -10.73 10.30
CA SER A 242 5.49 -9.99 11.53
C SER A 242 6.77 -9.40 12.07
N VAL A 243 6.71 -8.17 12.55
CA VAL A 243 7.84 -7.46 13.16
C VAL A 243 7.32 -6.38 14.11
N ASP A 244 7.98 -6.21 15.23
CA ASP A 244 7.76 -5.09 16.12
C ASP A 244 8.67 -3.94 15.73
N VAL A 245 8.12 -2.74 15.62
CA VAL A 245 8.84 -1.52 15.26
C VAL A 245 8.60 -0.46 16.32
N ASP A 246 9.64 -0.05 16.99
CA ASP A 246 9.60 1.13 17.88
C ASP A 246 9.61 2.40 17.01
N LEU A 247 8.45 3.05 16.86
CA LEU A 247 8.32 4.24 16.04
C LEU A 247 9.01 5.48 16.60
N SER A 248 9.46 5.45 17.88
CA SER A 248 10.30 6.51 18.46
C SER A 248 11.65 6.66 17.77
N VAL A 249 12.08 5.63 17.03
CA VAL A 249 13.29 5.66 16.19
C VAL A 249 13.28 6.79 15.18
N VAL A 250 12.11 7.23 14.70
CA VAL A 250 11.98 8.33 13.74
C VAL A 250 12.44 9.64 14.37
N ASP A 251 11.90 9.97 15.53
CA ASP A 251 12.22 11.23 16.23
C ASP A 251 13.67 11.22 16.75
N SER A 252 14.12 10.10 17.31
CA SER A 252 15.50 9.93 17.77
C SER A 252 16.48 10.13 16.62
N TRP A 253 16.26 9.45 15.48
CA TRP A 253 17.13 9.57 14.31
C TRP A 253 17.14 10.97 13.71
N ARG A 254 16.00 11.65 13.66
CA ARG A 254 15.92 13.05 13.20
C ARG A 254 16.65 14.01 14.14
N ALA A 255 16.67 13.73 15.45
CA ALA A 255 17.42 14.53 16.42
C ALA A 255 18.93 14.28 16.30
N ASP A 256 19.36 13.02 16.14
CA ASP A 256 20.76 12.64 16.05
C ASP A 256 21.41 13.05 14.71
N PHE A 257 20.64 13.04 13.63
CA PHE A 257 21.10 13.35 12.29
C PHE A 257 20.10 14.25 11.55
N PRO A 258 20.03 15.56 11.82
CA PRO A 258 18.94 16.45 11.42
C PRO A 258 19.05 16.96 9.96
N VAL A 259 19.29 16.08 8.98
CA VAL A 259 19.49 16.43 7.56
C VAL A 259 18.27 17.09 6.91
N LEU A 260 17.06 16.85 7.45
CA LEU A 260 15.84 17.47 6.92
C LEU A 260 15.84 19.00 7.12
N ALA A 261 16.54 19.51 8.14
CA ALA A 261 16.70 20.95 8.38
C ALA A 261 17.56 21.65 7.33
N ASP A 262 18.38 20.90 6.58
CA ASP A 262 19.26 21.43 5.54
C ASP A 262 18.57 21.54 4.17
N ARG A 263 17.30 21.17 4.06
CA ARG A 263 16.53 21.35 2.81
C ARG A 263 16.48 22.83 2.42
N ARG A 264 16.76 23.13 1.15
CA ARG A 264 16.84 24.50 0.60
C ARG A 264 15.87 24.77 -0.53
N LEU A 265 15.49 23.74 -1.29
CA LEU A 265 14.56 23.92 -2.38
C LEU A 265 13.15 23.99 -1.82
N PRO A 266 12.37 25.02 -2.16
CA PRO A 266 10.97 25.08 -1.76
C PRO A 266 10.19 23.96 -2.45
N ASP A 267 9.17 23.46 -1.77
CA ASP A 267 8.20 22.62 -2.42
C ASP A 267 7.56 23.41 -3.55
N ARG A 268 7.63 22.88 -4.78
CA ARG A 268 6.86 23.46 -5.87
C ARG A 268 5.42 23.06 -5.64
N ALA A 269 4.64 23.99 -5.06
CA ALA A 269 3.19 23.92 -5.17
C ALA A 269 2.85 23.92 -6.67
N HIS A 270 2.33 22.81 -7.14
CA HIS A 270 1.77 22.71 -8.49
C HIS A 270 0.34 23.19 -8.50
#